data_e49aef0e22188216b29ecb6e29d1ce6b
#
_entry.id   e49aef0e22188216b29ecb6e29d1ce6b
#
_cell.length_a   1.000
_cell.length_b   1.000
_cell.length_c   1.000
_cell.angle_alpha   90.00
_cell.angle_beta   90.00
_cell.angle_gamma   90.00
#
_symmetry.space_group_name_H-M   'P 1'
#
loop_
_entity.id
_entity.type
_entity.pdbx_description
1 polymer ?
#
loop_
_entity_poly.entity_id
_entity_poly.type
_entity_poly.pdbx_seq_one_letter_code
_entity_poly.pdbx_strand_id
1 'polypeptide(L)'
;MAVARRRHQRGIGYLTLLLLVFLLSLGAGKAMEVHATRVQREREAELVDVGSRYREAIKSYYLSAPDGQRKYPGRLEDLLKDSRHLVVRPYLRRLDPDPMTSQPFTPLMAPQGGIWGVASRSPKAP
;
A
#
# COMPACT_ATOMS: atom_id res chain seq x y z
N MET A 1 -0.07 -62.63 -26.51
CA MET A 1 -1.24 -61.77 -26.25
C MET A 1 -1.08 -60.86 -25.02
N ALA A 2 -0.30 -61.18 -24.01
CA ALA A 2 -0.09 -60.31 -22.85
C ALA A 2 0.74 -59.03 -23.14
N VAL A 3 1.58 -59.01 -24.17
CA VAL A 3 2.46 -57.91 -24.50
C VAL A 3 1.73 -56.70 -25.12
N ALA A 4 0.66 -56.92 -25.88
CA ALA A 4 -0.12 -55.84 -26.49
C ALA A 4 -0.96 -55.07 -25.48
N ARG A 5 -1.40 -55.70 -24.40
CA ARG A 5 -2.17 -55.05 -23.31
C ARG A 5 -1.32 -54.12 -22.47
N ARG A 6 -0.03 -54.43 -22.29
CA ARG A 6 0.91 -53.58 -21.50
C ARG A 6 1.28 -52.29 -22.23
N ARG A 7 1.36 -52.32 -23.55
CA ARG A 7 1.65 -51.10 -24.35
C ARG A 7 0.53 -50.06 -24.28
N HIS A 8 -0.72 -50.52 -24.27
CA HIS A 8 -1.88 -49.65 -24.19
C HIS A 8 -2.01 -48.99 -22.83
N GLN A 9 -1.66 -49.68 -21.74
CA GLN A 9 -1.68 -49.15 -20.39
C GLN A 9 -0.60 -48.09 -20.16
N ARG A 10 0.56 -48.20 -20.80
CA ARG A 10 1.61 -47.18 -20.74
C ARG A 10 1.24 -45.87 -21.43
N GLY A 11 0.51 -45.92 -22.54
CA GLY A 11 0.01 -44.76 -23.25
C GLY A 11 -1.05 -43.98 -22.46
N ILE A 12 -1.97 -44.69 -21.80
CA ILE A 12 -3.00 -44.10 -20.91
C ILE A 12 -2.33 -43.44 -19.69
N GLY A 13 -1.37 -44.08 -19.04
CA GLY A 13 -0.61 -43.51 -17.92
C GLY A 13 0.15 -42.24 -18.28
N TYR A 14 0.75 -42.20 -19.46
CA TYR A 14 1.46 -41.03 -19.97
C TYR A 14 0.53 -39.85 -20.25
N LEU A 15 -0.62 -40.10 -20.91
CA LEU A 15 -1.64 -39.09 -21.15
C LEU A 15 -2.22 -38.54 -19.86
N THR A 16 -2.48 -39.42 -18.87
CA THR A 16 -2.95 -39.01 -17.55
C THR A 16 -1.93 -38.11 -16.84
N LEU A 17 -0.65 -38.46 -16.89
CA LEU A 17 0.42 -37.64 -16.34
C LEU A 17 0.51 -36.26 -16.99
N LEU A 18 0.45 -36.17 -18.33
CA LEU A 18 0.43 -34.92 -19.07
C LEU A 18 -0.78 -34.05 -18.70
N LEU A 19 -1.95 -34.66 -18.56
CA LEU A 19 -3.17 -33.97 -18.13
C LEU A 19 -3.03 -33.39 -16.72
N LEU A 20 -2.48 -34.17 -15.79
CA LEU A 20 -2.22 -33.71 -14.42
C LEU A 20 -1.25 -32.53 -14.37
N VAL A 21 -0.14 -32.59 -15.12
CA VAL A 21 0.82 -31.50 -15.21
C VAL A 21 0.18 -30.26 -15.81
N PHE A 22 -0.64 -30.39 -16.82
CA PHE A 22 -1.39 -29.29 -17.43
C PHE A 22 -2.34 -28.63 -16.43
N LEU A 23 -3.12 -29.41 -15.70
CA LEU A 23 -4.04 -28.90 -14.69
C LEU A 23 -3.32 -28.21 -13.53
N LEU A 24 -2.20 -28.76 -13.08
CA LEU A 24 -1.36 -28.12 -12.05
C LEU A 24 -0.79 -26.79 -12.51
N SER A 25 -0.35 -26.70 -13.78
CA SER A 25 0.16 -25.46 -14.37
C SER A 25 -0.90 -24.36 -14.42
N LEU A 26 -2.13 -24.68 -14.78
CA LEU A 26 -3.26 -23.74 -14.77
C LEU A 26 -3.59 -23.27 -13.34
N GLY A 27 -3.60 -24.18 -12.38
CA GLY A 27 -3.86 -23.84 -10.97
C GLY A 27 -2.79 -22.92 -10.38
N ALA A 28 -1.51 -23.15 -10.69
CA ALA A 28 -0.40 -22.30 -10.25
C ALA A 28 -0.51 -20.87 -10.80
N GLY A 29 -0.88 -20.69 -12.08
CA GLY A 29 -1.10 -19.39 -12.68
C GLY A 29 -2.18 -18.56 -11.96
N LYS A 30 -3.33 -19.18 -11.66
CA LYS A 30 -4.42 -18.53 -10.89
C LYS A 30 -4.01 -18.19 -9.47
N ALA A 31 -3.25 -19.05 -8.79
CA ALA A 31 -2.77 -18.80 -7.45
C ALA A 31 -1.85 -17.57 -7.40
N MET A 32 -1.00 -17.36 -8.39
CA MET A 32 -0.15 -16.17 -8.51
C MET A 32 -0.95 -14.89 -8.73
N GLU A 33 -1.97 -14.91 -9.59
CA GLU A 33 -2.86 -13.77 -9.83
C GLU A 33 -3.61 -13.35 -8.56
N VAL A 34 -4.17 -14.31 -7.82
CA VAL A 34 -4.87 -14.06 -6.56
C VAL A 34 -3.92 -13.46 -5.53
N HIS A 35 -2.70 -13.97 -5.43
CA HIS A 35 -1.70 -13.45 -4.49
C HIS A 35 -1.31 -12.00 -4.83
N ALA A 36 -1.03 -11.70 -6.08
CA ALA A 36 -0.71 -10.34 -6.55
C ALA A 36 -1.85 -9.35 -6.25
N THR A 37 -3.11 -9.75 -6.48
CA THR A 37 -4.28 -8.94 -6.18
C THR A 37 -4.43 -8.68 -4.68
N ARG A 38 -4.18 -9.68 -3.82
CA ARG A 38 -4.20 -9.51 -2.36
C ARG A 38 -3.16 -8.52 -1.88
N VAL A 39 -1.92 -8.66 -2.34
CA VAL A 39 -0.83 -7.75 -1.99
C VAL A 39 -1.15 -6.31 -2.40
N GLN A 40 -1.72 -6.12 -3.58
CA GLN A 40 -2.13 -4.78 -4.03
C GLN A 40 -3.23 -4.20 -3.16
N ARG A 41 -4.27 -4.96 -2.81
CA ARG A 41 -5.36 -4.52 -1.92
C ARG A 41 -4.86 -4.19 -0.52
N GLU A 42 -3.93 -4.97 0.01
CA GLU A 42 -3.29 -4.69 1.30
C GLU A 42 -2.53 -3.36 1.27
N ARG A 43 -1.79 -3.08 0.21
CA ARG A 43 -1.09 -1.80 0.02
C ARG A 43 -2.05 -0.62 -0.12
N GLU A 44 -3.15 -0.80 -0.83
CA GLU A 44 -4.19 0.23 -0.94
C GLU A 44 -4.86 0.52 0.40
N ALA A 45 -5.17 -0.51 1.19
CA ALA A 45 -5.71 -0.35 2.54
C ALA A 45 -4.71 0.34 3.47
N GLU A 46 -3.44 -0.03 3.40
CA GLU A 46 -2.36 0.63 4.14
C GLU A 46 -2.19 2.09 3.71
N LEU A 47 -2.30 2.39 2.42
CA LEU A 47 -2.27 3.76 1.90
C LEU A 47 -3.37 4.63 2.52
N VAL A 48 -4.59 4.12 2.60
CA VAL A 48 -5.72 4.82 3.23
C VAL A 48 -5.46 5.05 4.72
N ASP A 49 -4.94 4.04 5.42
CA ASP A 49 -4.63 4.14 6.86
C ASP A 49 -3.53 5.17 7.13
N VAL A 50 -2.43 5.10 6.40
CA VAL A 50 -1.32 6.06 6.52
C VAL A 50 -1.76 7.46 6.13
N GLY A 51 -2.53 7.61 5.05
CA GLY A 51 -3.10 8.88 4.60
C GLY A 51 -4.02 9.49 5.64
N SER A 52 -4.83 8.67 6.32
CA SER A 52 -5.70 9.12 7.42
C SER A 52 -4.90 9.63 8.61
N ARG A 53 -3.79 9.00 8.95
CA ARG A 53 -2.88 9.47 10.01
C ARG A 53 -2.29 10.84 9.70
N TYR A 54 -1.84 11.07 8.46
CA TYR A 54 -1.36 12.37 8.02
C TYR A 54 -2.46 13.43 8.09
N ARG A 55 -3.66 13.09 7.62
CA ARG A 55 -4.82 13.98 7.66
C ARG A 55 -5.17 14.40 9.09
N GLU A 56 -5.23 13.45 10.01
CA GLU A 56 -5.53 13.72 11.42
C GLU A 56 -4.41 14.54 12.08
N ALA A 57 -3.15 14.25 11.76
CA ALA A 57 -2.02 15.01 12.25
C ALA A 57 -2.03 16.47 11.77
N ILE A 58 -2.28 16.70 10.49
CA ILE A 58 -2.40 18.04 9.91
C ILE A 58 -3.58 18.80 10.52
N LYS A 59 -4.73 18.14 10.68
CA LYS A 59 -5.90 18.72 11.33
C LYS A 59 -5.60 19.12 12.77
N SER A 60 -4.96 18.26 13.54
CA SER A 60 -4.58 18.53 14.92
C SER A 60 -3.58 19.69 15.02
N TYR A 61 -2.62 19.73 14.11
CA TYR A 61 -1.67 20.85 14.01
C TYR A 61 -2.39 22.18 13.76
N TYR A 62 -3.31 22.20 12.82
CA TYR A 62 -4.09 23.38 12.44
C TYR A 62 -4.96 23.86 13.61
N LEU A 63 -5.65 22.96 14.30
CA LEU A 63 -6.55 23.29 15.41
C LEU A 63 -5.81 23.65 16.71
N SER A 64 -4.56 23.24 16.88
CA SER A 64 -3.75 23.44 18.09
C SER A 64 -2.94 24.73 18.07
N ALA A 65 -3.28 25.69 17.20
CA ALA A 65 -2.58 26.98 17.15
C ALA A 65 -2.64 27.70 18.50
N PRO A 66 -1.50 28.00 19.16
CA PRO A 66 -1.46 28.55 20.52
C PRO A 66 -1.96 29.99 20.62
N ASP A 67 -1.90 30.73 19.52
CA ASP A 67 -2.30 32.15 19.43
C ASP A 67 -3.67 32.34 18.73
N GLY A 68 -4.40 31.27 18.47
CA GLY A 68 -5.65 31.28 17.71
C GLY A 68 -5.48 31.52 16.22
N GLN A 69 -4.30 31.81 15.73
CA GLN A 69 -3.97 31.94 14.31
C GLN A 69 -3.74 30.57 13.69
N ARG A 70 -4.78 29.99 13.18
CA ARG A 70 -4.75 28.65 12.56
C ARG A 70 -3.98 28.70 11.25
N LYS A 71 -2.88 27.93 11.21
CA LYS A 71 -2.01 27.78 10.04
C LYS A 71 -1.70 26.33 9.80
N TYR A 72 -1.53 25.98 8.53
CA TYR A 72 -1.05 24.65 8.16
C TYR A 72 0.47 24.54 8.38
N PRO A 73 1.00 23.32 8.60
CA PRO A 73 2.45 23.14 8.75
C PRO A 73 3.19 23.52 7.48
N GLY A 74 4.31 24.20 7.60
CA GLY A 74 5.17 24.55 6.47
C GLY A 74 5.93 23.37 5.90
N ARG A 75 6.20 22.37 6.75
CA ARG A 75 6.90 21.12 6.41
C ARG A 75 6.21 19.94 7.09
N LEU A 76 6.33 18.76 6.51
CA LEU A 76 5.81 17.54 7.13
C LEU A 76 6.54 17.22 8.45
N GLU A 77 7.80 17.61 8.59
CA GLU A 77 8.59 17.44 9.81
C GLU A 77 8.01 18.23 10.99
N ASP A 78 7.26 19.30 10.74
CA ASP A 78 6.58 20.06 11.78
C ASP A 78 5.52 19.23 12.52
N LEU A 79 5.00 18.19 11.88
CA LEU A 79 4.07 17.22 12.49
C LEU A 79 4.77 16.31 13.50
N LEU A 80 6.07 16.13 13.39
CA LEU A 80 6.88 15.35 14.35
C LEU A 80 7.22 16.17 15.58
N LYS A 81 7.47 17.46 15.41
CA LYS A 81 7.87 18.40 16.46
C LYS A 81 7.22 19.75 16.22
N ASP A 82 6.14 20.02 16.92
CA ASP A 82 5.54 21.35 16.90
C ASP A 82 6.21 22.23 17.94
N SER A 83 7.04 23.14 17.49
CA SER A 83 7.80 24.08 18.34
C SER A 83 7.01 25.34 18.73
N ARG A 84 5.77 25.48 18.29
CA ARG A 84 4.92 26.65 18.62
C ARG A 84 4.46 26.65 20.09
N HIS A 85 4.49 25.49 20.73
CA HIS A 85 4.12 25.33 22.14
C HIS A 85 5.35 25.33 23.04
N LEU A 86 5.16 25.69 24.30
CA LEU A 86 6.22 25.62 25.32
C LEU A 86 6.76 24.20 25.51
N VAL A 87 5.87 23.21 25.36
CA VAL A 87 6.23 21.80 25.34
C VAL A 87 6.03 21.28 23.93
N VAL A 88 7.07 20.73 23.34
CA VAL A 88 7.03 20.18 21.98
C VAL A 88 5.99 19.06 21.90
N ARG A 89 5.04 19.19 20.97
CA ARG A 89 3.97 18.20 20.76
C ARG A 89 4.19 17.45 19.46
N PRO A 90 4.31 16.12 19.50
CA PRO A 90 4.29 15.31 18.30
C PRO A 90 2.84 14.98 17.90
N TYR A 91 2.50 15.16 16.64
CA TYR A 91 1.23 14.70 16.04
C TYR A 91 1.40 13.38 15.31
N LEU A 92 2.61 13.12 14.82
CA LEU A 92 3.05 11.86 14.24
C LEU A 92 4.31 11.37 14.96
N ARG A 93 4.44 10.06 15.10
CA ARG A 93 5.65 9.45 15.65
C ARG A 93 6.79 9.44 14.65
N ARG A 94 6.46 9.28 13.39
CA ARG A 94 7.39 9.22 12.27
C ARG A 94 6.67 9.60 10.97
N LEU A 95 7.44 9.98 9.96
CA LEU A 95 6.94 10.18 8.61
C LEU A 95 6.97 8.85 7.86
N ASP A 96 5.82 8.18 7.80
CA ASP A 96 5.71 6.93 7.06
C ASP A 96 5.76 7.19 5.56
N PRO A 97 6.49 6.37 4.78
CA PRO A 97 6.52 6.49 3.33
C PRO A 97 5.21 6.00 2.71
N ASP A 98 4.97 6.37 1.46
CA ASP A 98 3.87 5.87 0.66
C ASP A 98 3.99 4.34 0.48
N PRO A 99 3.01 3.52 0.94
CA PRO A 99 3.07 2.07 0.81
C PRO A 99 3.07 1.58 -0.64
N MET A 100 2.56 2.39 -1.58
CA MET A 100 2.48 2.03 -3.00
C MET A 100 3.83 2.21 -3.72
N THR A 101 4.61 3.21 -3.34
CA THR A 101 5.84 3.60 -4.04
C THR A 101 7.10 3.46 -3.18
N SER A 102 6.96 3.29 -1.86
CA SER A 102 8.05 3.33 -0.86
C SER A 102 8.82 4.66 -0.85
N GLN A 103 8.27 5.69 -1.48
CA GLN A 103 8.80 7.05 -1.55
C GLN A 103 8.05 7.95 -0.57
N PRO A 104 8.64 9.09 -0.16
CA PRO A 104 7.91 10.08 0.63
C PRO A 104 6.65 10.56 -0.11
N PHE A 105 5.60 10.85 0.64
CA PHE A 105 4.39 11.47 0.10
C PHE A 105 4.70 12.84 -0.50
N THR A 106 3.94 13.22 -1.52
CA THR A 106 3.97 14.56 -2.08
C THR A 106 3.09 15.48 -1.25
N PRO A 107 3.64 16.55 -0.63
CA PRO A 107 2.82 17.51 0.10
C PRO A 107 1.93 18.32 -0.84
N LEU A 108 0.69 18.52 -0.42
CA LEU A 108 -0.29 19.36 -1.12
C LEU A 108 -0.31 20.74 -0.45
N MET A 109 0.06 21.76 -1.18
CA MET A 109 0.13 23.13 -0.66
C MET A 109 -1.23 23.80 -0.71
N ALA A 110 -1.60 24.46 0.39
CA ALA A 110 -2.81 25.29 0.44
C ALA A 110 -2.61 26.62 -0.29
N PRO A 111 -3.68 27.24 -0.84
CA PRO A 111 -3.58 28.55 -1.49
C PRO A 111 -3.02 29.67 -0.59
N GLN A 112 -3.32 29.61 0.70
CA GLN A 112 -2.84 30.54 1.72
C GLN A 112 -1.45 30.18 2.28
N GLY A 113 -0.82 29.14 1.77
CA GLY A 113 0.47 28.61 2.24
C GLY A 113 0.31 27.49 3.26
N GLY A 114 1.37 26.68 3.39
CA GLY A 114 1.38 25.50 4.25
C GLY A 114 0.81 24.24 3.58
N ILE A 115 1.02 23.11 4.22
CA ILE A 115 0.63 21.80 3.71
C ILE A 115 -0.73 21.42 4.30
N TRP A 116 -1.76 21.30 3.45
CA TRP A 116 -3.10 20.89 3.88
C TRP A 116 -3.37 19.40 3.70
N GLY A 117 -2.54 18.69 2.96
CA GLY A 117 -2.70 17.26 2.72
C GLY A 117 -1.47 16.64 2.09
N VAL A 118 -1.55 15.35 1.85
CA VAL A 118 -0.51 14.56 1.18
C VAL A 118 -1.13 13.73 0.07
N ALA A 119 -0.35 13.48 -0.98
CA ALA A 119 -0.77 12.64 -2.11
C ALA A 119 0.25 11.54 -2.39
N SER A 120 -0.25 10.38 -2.79
CA SER A 120 0.58 9.31 -3.30
C SER A 120 1.13 9.66 -4.69
N ARG A 121 2.35 9.23 -4.98
CA ARG A 121 2.96 9.34 -6.31
C ARG A 121 2.61 8.17 -7.22
N SER A 122 1.87 7.20 -6.73
CA SER A 122 1.50 6.03 -7.51
C SER A 122 0.48 6.37 -8.58
N PRO A 123 0.70 5.98 -9.86
CA PRO A 123 -0.31 6.13 -10.89
C PRO A 123 -1.51 5.20 -10.70
N LYS A 124 -1.40 4.18 -9.82
CA LYS A 124 -2.46 3.22 -9.49
C LYS A 124 -3.26 3.61 -8.24
N ALA A 125 -2.91 4.70 -7.58
CA ALA A 125 -3.70 5.19 -6.45
C ALA A 125 -5.08 5.67 -6.94
N PRO A 126 -6.16 5.32 -6.25
CA PRO A 126 -7.50 5.78 -6.61
C PRO A 126 -7.66 7.29 -6.44
#